data_81ebc18900ebcc71b084965c9784065d
#
_entry.id   81ebc18900ebcc71b084965c9784065d
#
_cell.length_a   1.000
_cell.length_b   1.000
_cell.length_c   1.000
_cell.angle_alpha   90.00
_cell.angle_beta   90.00
_cell.angle_gamma   90.00
#
_symmetry.space_group_name_H-M   'P 1'
#
loop_
_entity.id
_entity.type
_entity.pdbx_description
1 polymer ?
#
loop_
_entity_poly.entity_id
_entity_poly.type
_entity_poly.pdbx_seq_one_letter_code
_entity_poly.pdbx_strand_id
1 'polypeptide(L)'
;MMSTIAPRLPGSDPLRLDATAGAGASLRGWKQIAAYLHRDVRTVQRWERTERLPVHRQLHLKLGTIHAVRAELDQWLAKRTSPGAGIKEPFHTNDREAYELYLRGRQLFHQFRRKSFERARDMFSRAIALDPEFASAHSGLADCCSYLYLYWQPTVENLRMADSASRRAITLNPRLAEAQTSRAVALSTLRNYPEAEQAFLTAIEIDPSLFEARYFYGRACLAQGKFKEAIAPLRAACRVRAEDYQAPAMLALAYTGLGRRKAAARAHARTVEIAKQQLSVNPGDVRALYLGAGCLARLGRRKTALAWAAQALDLDGKDSAVLYNVGCLYAILGRTAEALRCLKKVVRSGWRKEWIKHDPDWATLRGLREFRELIS
;
A
#
# COMPACT_ATOMS: atom_id res chain seq x y z
N MET A 1 -65.48 -49.28 -9.76
CA MET A 1 -64.65 -49.94 -10.79
C MET A 1 -63.33 -49.25 -10.89
N MET A 2 -62.28 -49.99 -10.63
CA MET A 2 -60.87 -49.85 -10.95
C MET A 2 -60.12 -48.53 -10.60
N SER A 3 -59.55 -48.57 -9.53
CA SER A 3 -58.19 -48.25 -9.01
C SER A 3 -57.11 -48.29 -10.08
N THR A 4 -56.34 -47.22 -10.22
CA THR A 4 -54.98 -47.30 -10.78
C THR A 4 -54.00 -46.49 -9.93
N ILE A 5 -53.13 -47.20 -9.27
CA ILE A 5 -52.05 -46.75 -8.41
C ILE A 5 -50.87 -46.31 -9.32
N ALA A 6 -50.36 -45.09 -9.15
CA ALA A 6 -49.10 -44.63 -9.70
C ALA A 6 -47.98 -44.77 -8.68
N PRO A 7 -46.73 -45.17 -9.05
CA PRO A 7 -45.67 -45.44 -8.09
C PRO A 7 -44.97 -44.21 -7.57
N ARG A 8 -44.66 -44.20 -6.28
CA ARG A 8 -43.81 -43.24 -5.59
C ARG A 8 -42.35 -43.43 -6.02
N LEU A 9 -41.70 -42.32 -6.44
CA LEU A 9 -40.24 -42.20 -6.54
C LEU A 9 -39.66 -41.90 -5.16
N PRO A 10 -38.49 -42.45 -4.82
CA PRO A 10 -37.84 -42.20 -3.51
C PRO A 10 -37.24 -40.83 -3.42
N GLY A 11 -37.59 -40.12 -2.36
CA GLY A 11 -37.01 -38.80 -2.01
C GLY A 11 -35.55 -38.95 -1.63
N SER A 12 -34.71 -38.19 -2.30
CA SER A 12 -33.34 -37.88 -1.90
C SER A 12 -33.38 -36.84 -0.80
N ASP A 13 -33.13 -37.25 0.43
CA ASP A 13 -32.92 -36.39 1.58
C ASP A 13 -31.41 -36.09 1.65
N PRO A 14 -30.94 -34.85 1.46
CA PRO A 14 -29.55 -34.50 1.67
C PRO A 14 -29.35 -34.00 3.09
N LEU A 15 -28.37 -34.59 3.78
CA LEU A 15 -27.74 -34.06 5.00
C LEU A 15 -28.41 -34.41 6.34
N ARG A 16 -28.37 -35.67 6.72
CA ARG A 16 -28.11 -36.03 8.10
C ARG A 16 -26.64 -35.94 8.38
N LEU A 17 -26.20 -34.85 9.01
CA LEU A 17 -24.88 -34.77 9.66
C LEU A 17 -24.93 -35.66 10.87
N ASP A 18 -24.23 -36.80 10.87
CA ASP A 18 -24.00 -37.64 12.01
C ASP A 18 -23.35 -36.87 13.16
N ALA A 19 -24.11 -36.60 14.19
CA ALA A 19 -23.70 -35.93 15.42
C ALA A 19 -22.87 -36.80 16.37
N THR A 20 -22.28 -37.90 15.90
CA THR A 20 -21.51 -38.85 16.73
C THR A 20 -20.16 -39.22 16.12
N ALA A 21 -19.34 -38.22 15.73
CA ALA A 21 -17.93 -38.45 15.40
C ALA A 21 -17.09 -37.86 16.55
N GLY A 22 -16.54 -38.73 17.40
CA GLY A 22 -15.76 -38.37 18.57
C GLY A 22 -14.55 -37.48 18.26
N ALA A 23 -13.95 -36.90 19.32
CA ALA A 23 -12.85 -35.92 19.31
C ALA A 23 -11.58 -36.28 18.54
N GLY A 24 -11.53 -37.45 17.89
CA GLY A 24 -10.43 -37.93 17.06
C GLY A 24 -10.68 -37.92 15.53
N ALA A 25 -11.79 -37.36 15.04
CA ALA A 25 -12.09 -37.38 13.61
C ALA A 25 -11.14 -36.45 12.81
N SER A 26 -10.42 -37.02 11.86
CA SER A 26 -9.47 -36.33 10.97
C SER A 26 -10.18 -35.79 9.74
N LEU A 27 -9.92 -34.53 9.38
CA LEU A 27 -10.36 -33.86 8.15
C LEU A 27 -9.29 -34.00 7.08
N ARG A 28 -9.65 -34.42 5.87
CA ARG A 28 -8.69 -34.65 4.78
C ARG A 28 -8.82 -33.58 3.69
N GLY A 29 -7.68 -32.97 3.37
CA GLY A 29 -7.59 -31.95 2.32
C GLY A 29 -8.16 -30.59 2.70
N TRP A 30 -7.70 -29.59 1.97
CA TRP A 30 -8.03 -28.20 2.25
C TRP A 30 -9.52 -27.86 2.24
N LYS A 31 -10.32 -28.55 1.39
CA LYS A 31 -11.76 -28.30 1.29
C LYS A 31 -12.50 -28.68 2.57
N GLN A 32 -12.19 -29.84 3.17
CA GLN A 32 -12.83 -30.27 4.41
C GLN A 32 -12.40 -29.40 5.60
N ILE A 33 -11.11 -29.03 5.68
CA ILE A 33 -10.60 -28.14 6.72
C ILE A 33 -11.24 -26.75 6.60
N ALA A 34 -11.35 -26.20 5.40
CA ALA A 34 -11.98 -24.93 5.13
C ALA A 34 -13.49 -24.92 5.47
N ALA A 35 -14.21 -25.96 5.08
CA ALA A 35 -15.62 -26.14 5.43
C ALA A 35 -15.82 -26.21 6.95
N TYR A 36 -14.99 -26.97 7.66
CA TYR A 36 -15.05 -27.09 9.12
C TYR A 36 -14.80 -25.76 9.83
N LEU A 37 -13.86 -24.95 9.34
CA LEU A 37 -13.54 -23.65 9.89
C LEU A 37 -14.46 -22.52 9.40
N HIS A 38 -15.46 -22.84 8.57
CA HIS A 38 -16.37 -21.88 7.93
C HIS A 38 -15.62 -20.74 7.21
N ARG A 39 -14.57 -21.08 6.46
CA ARG A 39 -13.72 -20.14 5.70
C ARG A 39 -13.43 -20.68 4.31
N ASP A 40 -12.96 -19.81 3.42
CA ASP A 40 -12.45 -20.23 2.11
C ASP A 40 -11.07 -20.91 2.22
N VAL A 41 -10.73 -21.72 1.21
CA VAL A 41 -9.49 -22.49 1.17
C VAL A 41 -8.26 -21.60 1.22
N ARG A 42 -8.29 -20.43 0.58
CA ARG A 42 -7.14 -19.47 0.55
C ARG A 42 -6.87 -18.90 1.93
N THR A 43 -7.92 -18.57 2.67
CA THR A 43 -7.82 -18.10 4.05
C THR A 43 -7.19 -19.16 4.95
N VAL A 44 -7.64 -20.42 4.86
CA VAL A 44 -7.12 -21.53 5.67
C VAL A 44 -5.65 -21.84 5.34
N GLN A 45 -5.27 -21.82 4.07
CA GLN A 45 -3.88 -21.97 3.63
C GLN A 45 -3.00 -20.80 4.10
N ARG A 46 -3.53 -19.57 4.16
CA ARG A 46 -2.83 -18.44 4.75
C ARG A 46 -2.60 -18.68 6.24
N TRP A 47 -3.61 -19.10 6.99
CA TRP A 47 -3.50 -19.38 8.42
C TRP A 47 -2.48 -20.48 8.74
N GLU A 48 -2.38 -21.53 7.90
CA GLU A 48 -1.31 -22.52 8.05
C GLU A 48 0.09 -21.86 7.98
N ARG A 49 0.29 -20.98 7.00
CA ARG A 49 1.60 -20.34 6.76
C ARG A 49 1.94 -19.24 7.77
N THR A 50 0.94 -18.45 8.18
CA THR A 50 1.16 -17.23 8.96
C THR A 50 0.81 -17.39 10.44
N GLU A 51 -0.13 -18.29 10.77
CA GLU A 51 -0.71 -18.42 12.11
C GLU A 51 -0.55 -19.84 12.68
N ARG A 52 0.25 -20.68 12.03
CA ARG A 52 0.54 -22.05 12.45
C ARG A 52 -0.73 -22.88 12.71
N LEU A 53 -1.74 -22.77 11.82
CA LEU A 53 -2.89 -23.66 11.85
C LEU A 53 -2.41 -25.12 11.87
N PRO A 54 -2.87 -25.99 12.80
CA PRO A 54 -2.38 -27.35 12.91
C PRO A 54 -2.84 -28.21 11.74
N VAL A 55 -1.96 -28.35 10.75
CA VAL A 55 -2.16 -29.14 9.55
C VAL A 55 -0.99 -30.10 9.41
N HIS A 56 -1.31 -31.40 9.28
CA HIS A 56 -0.33 -32.47 9.15
C HIS A 56 -0.19 -32.89 7.69
N ARG A 57 1.04 -33.17 7.27
CA ARG A 57 1.37 -33.63 5.91
C ARG A 57 1.90 -35.06 5.97
N GLN A 58 1.19 -35.99 5.36
CA GLN A 58 1.71 -37.33 5.13
C GLN A 58 2.43 -37.38 3.79
N LEU A 59 3.74 -37.61 3.83
CA LEU A 59 4.57 -37.78 2.65
C LEU A 59 4.38 -39.23 2.10
N HIS A 60 3.67 -39.39 1.01
CA HIS A 60 3.66 -40.61 0.19
C HIS A 60 4.43 -40.34 -1.11
N LEU A 61 5.01 -41.39 -1.67
CA LEU A 61 5.95 -41.35 -2.80
C LEU A 61 5.50 -40.60 -4.07
N LYS A 62 4.25 -40.14 -4.19
CA LYS A 62 3.78 -39.38 -5.35
C LYS A 62 2.89 -38.15 -5.06
N LEU A 63 2.26 -38.01 -3.87
CA LEU A 63 1.41 -36.88 -3.56
C LEU A 63 1.23 -36.76 -2.01
N GLY A 64 1.68 -35.69 -1.40
CA GLY A 64 1.47 -35.46 0.03
C GLY A 64 -0.02 -35.22 0.35
N THR A 65 -0.60 -36.08 1.18
CA THR A 65 -1.97 -35.88 1.68
C THR A 65 -1.96 -34.96 2.89
N ILE A 66 -2.86 -33.99 2.91
CA ILE A 66 -3.01 -33.04 4.00
C ILE A 66 -4.17 -33.48 4.88
N HIS A 67 -3.98 -33.48 6.21
CA HIS A 67 -5.05 -33.74 7.17
C HIS A 67 -4.91 -32.84 8.40
N ALA A 68 -6.02 -32.62 9.10
CA ALA A 68 -6.05 -31.92 10.37
C ALA A 68 -6.98 -32.65 11.33
N VAL A 69 -6.61 -32.68 12.62
CA VAL A 69 -7.43 -33.28 13.68
C VAL A 69 -8.39 -32.22 14.18
N ARG A 70 -9.71 -32.53 14.26
CA ARG A 70 -10.73 -31.57 14.71
C ARG A 70 -10.41 -30.97 16.06
N ALA A 71 -10.01 -31.79 17.04
CA ALA A 71 -9.66 -31.33 18.38
C ALA A 71 -8.50 -30.32 18.38
N GLU A 72 -7.51 -30.49 17.51
CA GLU A 72 -6.40 -29.54 17.36
C GLU A 72 -6.87 -28.22 16.72
N LEU A 73 -7.76 -28.30 15.73
CA LEU A 73 -8.38 -27.12 15.12
C LEU A 73 -9.24 -26.37 16.14
N ASP A 74 -10.01 -27.07 16.95
CA ASP A 74 -10.87 -26.48 18.00
C ASP A 74 -10.01 -25.83 19.09
N GLN A 75 -8.94 -26.48 19.53
CA GLN A 75 -7.98 -25.88 20.47
C GLN A 75 -7.29 -24.65 19.89
N TRP A 76 -6.93 -24.71 18.61
CA TRP A 76 -6.35 -23.57 17.93
C TRP A 76 -7.35 -22.41 17.79
N LEU A 77 -8.62 -22.70 17.43
CA LEU A 77 -9.72 -21.73 17.42
C LEU A 77 -10.00 -21.18 18.81
N ALA A 78 -10.06 -22.03 19.83
CA ALA A 78 -10.29 -21.62 21.22
C ALA A 78 -9.18 -20.70 21.72
N LYS A 79 -7.92 -21.00 21.43
CA LYS A 79 -6.79 -20.10 21.74
C LYS A 79 -6.90 -18.77 21.01
N ARG A 80 -7.46 -18.79 19.81
CA ARG A 80 -7.67 -17.59 18.99
C ARG A 80 -8.88 -16.75 19.44
N THR A 81 -9.91 -17.41 20.00
CA THR A 81 -11.18 -16.76 20.40
C THR A 81 -11.34 -16.55 21.90
N SER A 82 -10.41 -17.05 22.72
CA SER A 82 -10.49 -16.89 24.18
C SER A 82 -10.23 -15.44 24.60
N PRO A 83 -11.15 -14.81 25.38
CA PRO A 83 -11.00 -13.42 25.80
C PRO A 83 -9.87 -13.14 26.82
N GLY A 84 -9.00 -14.10 27.11
CA GLY A 84 -7.97 -13.96 28.14
C GLY A 84 -6.59 -14.50 27.81
N ALA A 85 -6.39 -15.17 26.66
CA ALA A 85 -5.11 -15.70 26.20
C ALA A 85 -4.76 -15.17 24.80
N GLY A 86 -5.34 -14.03 24.42
CA GLY A 86 -5.03 -13.38 23.17
C GLY A 86 -3.59 -12.86 23.19
N ILE A 87 -2.72 -13.41 22.34
CA ILE A 87 -1.86 -12.50 21.58
C ILE A 87 -2.88 -11.47 21.07
N LYS A 88 -2.98 -10.30 21.73
CA LYS A 88 -3.62 -9.12 21.15
C LYS A 88 -3.00 -9.04 19.78
N GLU A 89 -3.78 -9.29 18.71
CA GLU A 89 -3.29 -8.99 17.39
C GLU A 89 -2.82 -7.54 17.48
N PRO A 90 -1.55 -7.23 17.25
CA PRO A 90 -0.96 -5.95 17.65
C PRO A 90 -1.57 -4.75 16.92
N PHE A 91 -2.63 -4.97 16.15
CA PHE A 91 -3.17 -4.03 15.19
C PHE A 91 -4.60 -3.56 15.48
N HIS A 92 -5.31 -4.17 16.43
CA HIS A 92 -6.75 -3.96 16.59
C HIS A 92 -7.12 -3.37 17.94
N THR A 93 -8.10 -2.50 17.90
CA THR A 93 -8.85 -2.01 19.03
C THR A 93 -9.92 -3.03 19.43
N ASN A 94 -10.38 -2.99 20.69
CA ASN A 94 -11.56 -3.73 21.15
C ASN A 94 -12.86 -2.98 20.79
N ASP A 95 -12.77 -1.73 20.35
CA ASP A 95 -13.91 -0.93 19.92
C ASP A 95 -14.20 -1.17 18.44
N ARG A 96 -15.38 -1.76 18.17
CA ARG A 96 -15.81 -2.10 16.82
C ARG A 96 -15.98 -0.87 15.93
N GLU A 97 -16.54 0.21 16.47
CA GLU A 97 -16.78 1.43 15.70
C GLU A 97 -15.44 2.11 15.36
N ALA A 98 -14.50 2.15 16.31
CA ALA A 98 -13.14 2.63 16.07
C ALA A 98 -12.46 1.84 14.94
N TYR A 99 -12.62 0.50 14.94
CA TYR A 99 -12.05 -0.33 13.89
C TYR A 99 -12.70 -0.10 12.52
N GLU A 100 -14.02 0.05 12.44
CA GLU A 100 -14.72 0.37 11.20
C GLU A 100 -14.29 1.72 10.63
N LEU A 101 -14.12 2.74 11.48
CA LEU A 101 -13.60 4.05 11.08
C LEU A 101 -12.16 3.95 10.56
N TYR A 102 -11.31 3.18 11.23
CA TYR A 102 -9.94 2.91 10.78
C TYR A 102 -9.92 2.27 9.39
N LEU A 103 -10.74 1.24 9.15
CA LEU A 103 -10.80 0.58 7.84
C LEU A 103 -11.26 1.54 6.72
N ARG A 104 -12.25 2.40 7.00
CA ARG A 104 -12.69 3.45 6.07
C ARG A 104 -11.58 4.47 5.81
N GLY A 105 -10.86 4.87 6.86
CA GLY A 105 -9.68 5.72 6.73
C GLY A 105 -8.61 5.11 5.82
N ARG A 106 -8.32 3.82 5.98
CA ARG A 106 -7.38 3.09 5.11
C ARG A 106 -7.82 3.05 3.64
N GLN A 107 -9.09 2.79 3.38
CA GLN A 107 -9.64 2.81 2.01
C GLN A 107 -9.49 4.17 1.35
N LEU A 108 -9.79 5.24 2.08
CA LEU A 108 -9.65 6.61 1.59
C LEU A 108 -8.17 6.98 1.35
N PHE A 109 -7.27 6.59 2.24
CA PHE A 109 -5.83 6.81 2.12
C PHE A 109 -5.26 6.25 0.80
N HIS A 110 -5.69 5.06 0.40
CA HIS A 110 -5.19 4.42 -0.83
C HIS A 110 -5.67 5.08 -2.14
N GLN A 111 -6.67 5.96 -2.10
CA GLN A 111 -7.13 6.69 -3.29
C GLN A 111 -6.14 7.76 -3.78
N PHE A 112 -5.20 8.17 -2.94
CA PHE A 112 -4.18 9.19 -3.21
C PHE A 112 -4.71 10.49 -3.83
N ARG A 113 -5.76 11.07 -3.22
CA ARG A 113 -6.34 12.36 -3.57
C ARG A 113 -6.41 13.25 -2.33
N ARG A 114 -6.24 14.57 -2.51
CA ARG A 114 -6.29 15.53 -1.40
C ARG A 114 -7.52 15.34 -0.52
N LYS A 115 -8.72 15.38 -1.12
CA LYS A 115 -9.99 15.22 -0.37
C LYS A 115 -10.09 13.87 0.32
N SER A 116 -9.51 12.82 -0.25
CA SER A 116 -9.51 11.48 0.35
C SER A 116 -8.59 11.44 1.58
N PHE A 117 -7.43 12.10 1.53
CA PHE A 117 -6.54 12.24 2.70
C PHE A 117 -7.17 13.08 3.81
N GLU A 118 -7.87 14.19 3.48
CA GLU A 118 -8.60 15.01 4.46
C GLU A 118 -9.69 14.19 5.17
N ARG A 119 -10.47 13.40 4.42
CA ARG A 119 -11.48 12.50 4.98
C ARG A 119 -10.87 11.34 5.77
N ALA A 120 -9.78 10.74 5.27
CA ALA A 120 -9.06 9.69 5.99
C ALA A 120 -8.55 10.18 7.34
N ARG A 121 -7.98 11.41 7.38
CA ARG A 121 -7.54 12.07 8.61
C ARG A 121 -8.69 12.21 9.61
N ASP A 122 -9.88 12.63 9.16
CA ASP A 122 -11.07 12.70 10.01
C ASP A 122 -11.48 11.32 10.54
N MET A 123 -11.50 10.29 9.70
CA MET A 123 -11.83 8.92 10.12
C MET A 123 -10.86 8.40 11.19
N PHE A 124 -9.54 8.58 11.00
CA PHE A 124 -8.54 8.19 11.98
C PHE A 124 -8.66 8.99 13.28
N SER A 125 -8.92 10.30 13.20
CA SER A 125 -9.12 11.14 14.40
C SER A 125 -10.34 10.70 15.21
N ARG A 126 -11.43 10.33 14.54
CA ARG A 126 -12.63 9.78 15.21
C ARG A 126 -12.36 8.40 15.81
N ALA A 127 -11.63 7.53 15.12
CA ALA A 127 -11.22 6.23 15.66
C ALA A 127 -10.39 6.40 16.95
N ILE A 128 -9.46 7.38 16.97
CA ILE A 128 -8.66 7.71 18.16
C ILE A 128 -9.53 8.30 19.29
N ALA A 129 -10.59 9.04 18.96
CA ALA A 129 -11.50 9.59 19.96
C ALA A 129 -12.30 8.48 20.67
N LEU A 130 -12.64 7.38 19.98
CA LEU A 130 -13.30 6.21 20.53
C LEU A 130 -12.31 5.32 21.30
N ASP A 131 -11.12 5.10 20.75
CA ASP A 131 -10.06 4.34 21.41
C ASP A 131 -8.71 5.09 21.31
N PRO A 132 -8.34 5.86 22.36
CA PRO A 132 -7.08 6.59 22.42
C PRO A 132 -5.81 5.71 22.43
N GLU A 133 -5.94 4.40 22.64
CA GLU A 133 -4.85 3.42 22.63
C GLU A 133 -4.72 2.67 21.30
N PHE A 134 -5.50 3.02 20.29
CA PHE A 134 -5.47 2.40 18.97
C PHE A 134 -4.24 2.83 18.16
N ALA A 135 -3.12 2.15 18.34
CA ALA A 135 -1.82 2.46 17.71
C ALA A 135 -1.90 2.61 16.17
N SER A 136 -2.64 1.71 15.50
CA SER A 136 -2.78 1.77 14.03
C SER A 136 -3.55 2.99 13.54
N ALA A 137 -4.54 3.50 14.32
CA ALA A 137 -5.25 4.73 13.97
C ALA A 137 -4.33 5.95 14.11
N HIS A 138 -3.47 5.99 15.13
CA HIS A 138 -2.43 7.01 15.27
C HIS A 138 -1.43 6.97 14.13
N SER A 139 -1.03 5.77 13.65
CA SER A 139 -0.18 5.62 12.47
C SER A 139 -0.85 6.19 11.22
N GLY A 140 -2.11 5.82 10.97
CA GLY A 140 -2.89 6.34 9.84
C GLY A 140 -3.07 7.85 9.86
N LEU A 141 -3.29 8.45 11.05
CA LEU A 141 -3.35 9.90 11.23
C LEU A 141 -2.02 10.57 10.89
N ALA A 142 -0.91 10.01 11.37
CA ALA A 142 0.44 10.52 11.10
C ALA A 142 0.76 10.49 9.60
N ASP A 143 0.41 9.39 8.93
CA ASP A 143 0.60 9.25 7.49
C ASP A 143 -0.22 10.28 6.72
N CYS A 144 -1.52 10.44 7.03
CA CYS A 144 -2.36 11.45 6.38
C CYS A 144 -1.79 12.86 6.53
N CYS A 145 -1.37 13.25 7.73
CA CYS A 145 -0.80 14.57 7.98
C CYS A 145 0.53 14.78 7.26
N SER A 146 1.40 13.75 7.23
CA SER A 146 2.66 13.77 6.48
C SER A 146 2.42 13.97 4.98
N TYR A 147 1.47 13.25 4.40
CA TYR A 147 1.15 13.36 2.97
C TYR A 147 0.47 14.67 2.62
N LEU A 148 -0.49 15.14 3.45
CA LEU A 148 -1.10 16.44 3.26
C LEU A 148 -0.02 17.54 3.27
N TYR A 149 0.92 17.50 4.21
CA TYR A 149 2.05 18.41 4.25
C TYR A 149 2.94 18.34 3.01
N LEU A 150 3.27 17.13 2.56
CA LEU A 150 4.22 16.93 1.45
C LEU A 150 3.67 17.36 0.09
N TYR A 151 2.36 17.24 -0.13
CA TYR A 151 1.77 17.36 -1.46
C TYR A 151 0.75 18.48 -1.63
N TRP A 152 0.06 18.91 -0.54
CA TRP A 152 -1.09 19.81 -0.72
C TRP A 152 -1.19 20.93 0.30
N GLN A 153 -0.87 20.66 1.55
CA GLN A 153 -1.10 21.58 2.67
C GLN A 153 0.15 21.63 3.58
N PRO A 154 1.21 22.36 3.18
CA PRO A 154 2.45 22.45 3.95
C PRO A 154 2.27 23.38 5.19
N THR A 155 1.32 23.05 6.05
CA THR A 155 1.01 23.79 7.26
C THR A 155 1.79 23.26 8.46
N VAL A 156 2.13 24.15 9.40
CA VAL A 156 2.77 23.77 10.67
C VAL A 156 1.90 22.78 11.45
N GLU A 157 0.59 22.89 11.33
CA GLU A 157 -0.36 21.99 11.97
C GLU A 157 -0.23 20.55 11.47
N ASN A 158 -0.22 20.35 10.14
CA ASN A 158 -0.01 19.00 9.59
C ASN A 158 1.34 18.40 10.02
N LEU A 159 2.39 19.24 10.08
CA LEU A 159 3.72 18.78 10.51
C LEU A 159 3.72 18.36 11.98
N ARG A 160 3.10 19.18 12.87
CA ARG A 160 2.96 18.88 14.29
C ARG A 160 2.13 17.64 14.54
N MET A 161 0.99 17.50 13.86
CA MET A 161 0.13 16.32 13.98
C MET A 161 0.83 15.04 13.51
N ALA A 162 1.59 15.10 12.41
CA ALA A 162 2.38 13.97 11.94
C ALA A 162 3.41 13.52 12.98
N ASP A 163 4.14 14.48 13.60
CA ASP A 163 5.12 14.17 14.64
C ASP A 163 4.45 13.58 15.89
N SER A 164 3.43 14.23 16.42
CA SER A 164 2.77 13.81 17.66
C SER A 164 2.07 12.46 17.52
N ALA A 165 1.31 12.26 16.44
CA ALA A 165 0.60 11.01 16.21
C ALA A 165 1.56 9.83 15.97
N SER A 166 2.65 10.03 15.20
CA SER A 166 3.64 8.98 14.99
C SER A 166 4.40 8.61 16.27
N ARG A 167 4.71 9.59 17.14
CA ARG A 167 5.28 9.31 18.48
C ARG A 167 4.31 8.50 19.33
N ARG A 168 3.04 8.89 19.37
CA ARG A 168 2.02 8.17 20.14
C ARG A 168 1.86 6.74 19.65
N ALA A 169 1.82 6.50 18.33
CA ALA A 169 1.75 5.16 17.75
C ALA A 169 2.89 4.25 18.24
N ILE A 170 4.13 4.75 18.24
CA ILE A 170 5.31 4.00 18.74
C ILE A 170 5.23 3.76 20.25
N THR A 171 4.80 4.74 21.02
CA THR A 171 4.65 4.60 22.48
C THR A 171 3.63 3.52 22.82
N LEU A 172 2.53 3.45 22.05
CA LEU A 172 1.47 2.45 22.26
C LEU A 172 1.91 1.06 21.80
N ASN A 173 2.58 0.95 20.66
CA ASN A 173 3.07 -0.32 20.16
C ASN A 173 4.40 -0.17 19.38
N PRO A 174 5.55 -0.27 20.07
CA PRO A 174 6.87 -0.14 19.43
C PRO A 174 7.21 -1.28 18.45
N ARG A 175 6.50 -2.41 18.54
CA ARG A 175 6.66 -3.57 17.65
C ARG A 175 5.65 -3.60 16.51
N LEU A 176 4.91 -2.52 16.28
CA LEU A 176 4.03 -2.36 15.13
C LEU A 176 4.82 -1.77 13.96
N ALA A 177 5.03 -2.56 12.91
CA ALA A 177 5.83 -2.15 11.74
C ALA A 177 5.26 -0.90 11.06
N GLU A 178 3.93 -0.77 11.00
CA GLU A 178 3.25 0.43 10.48
C GLU A 178 3.55 1.65 11.35
N ALA A 179 3.63 1.52 12.68
CA ALA A 179 3.96 2.66 13.55
C ALA A 179 5.39 3.14 13.32
N GLN A 180 6.34 2.20 13.17
CA GLN A 180 7.73 2.52 12.81
C GLN A 180 7.80 3.19 11.43
N THR A 181 7.04 2.68 10.45
CA THR A 181 6.95 3.27 9.11
C THR A 181 6.40 4.69 9.13
N SER A 182 5.29 4.91 9.83
CA SER A 182 4.66 6.24 9.96
C SER A 182 5.58 7.22 10.69
N ARG A 183 6.32 6.75 11.72
CA ARG A 183 7.35 7.54 12.39
C ARG A 183 8.47 7.93 11.43
N ALA A 184 8.96 7.00 10.64
CA ALA A 184 10.01 7.24 9.66
C ALA A 184 9.57 8.26 8.58
N VAL A 185 8.32 8.19 8.12
CA VAL A 185 7.74 9.16 7.17
C VAL A 185 7.65 10.54 7.81
N ALA A 186 7.16 10.64 9.05
CA ALA A 186 7.09 11.91 9.79
C ALA A 186 8.49 12.53 9.99
N LEU A 187 9.47 11.74 10.41
CA LEU A 187 10.87 12.16 10.56
C LEU A 187 11.48 12.65 9.23
N SER A 188 11.22 11.92 8.13
CA SER A 188 11.64 12.33 6.78
C SER A 188 11.01 13.67 6.37
N THR A 189 9.77 13.90 6.78
CA THR A 189 9.04 15.14 6.55
C THR A 189 9.65 16.29 7.35
N LEU A 190 10.10 16.03 8.57
CA LEU A 190 10.86 16.93 9.44
C LEU A 190 12.34 17.09 9.02
N ARG A 191 12.81 16.39 7.98
CA ARG A 191 14.21 16.33 7.51
C ARG A 191 15.19 15.70 8.51
N ASN A 192 14.68 14.97 9.49
CA ASN A 192 15.51 14.17 10.38
C ASN A 192 15.78 12.80 9.75
N TYR A 193 16.61 12.80 8.71
CA TYR A 193 16.85 11.62 7.86
C TYR A 193 17.59 10.46 8.55
N PRO A 194 18.57 10.70 9.45
CA PRO A 194 19.24 9.57 10.12
C PRO A 194 18.28 8.74 10.98
N GLU A 195 17.45 9.39 11.79
CA GLU A 195 16.44 8.70 12.60
C GLU A 195 15.32 8.11 11.77
N ALA A 196 14.96 8.77 10.65
CA ALA A 196 13.98 8.21 9.70
C ALA A 196 14.50 6.89 9.09
N GLU A 197 15.76 6.83 8.70
CA GLU A 197 16.37 5.62 8.16
C GLU A 197 16.35 4.48 9.18
N GLN A 198 16.74 4.76 10.42
CA GLN A 198 16.69 3.77 11.50
C GLN A 198 15.27 3.23 11.73
N ALA A 199 14.28 4.10 11.75
CA ALA A 199 12.88 3.69 11.92
C ALA A 199 12.36 2.86 10.73
N PHE A 200 12.77 3.18 9.48
CA PHE A 200 12.46 2.32 8.32
C PHE A 200 13.10 0.94 8.43
N LEU A 201 14.36 0.86 8.83
CA LEU A 201 15.05 -0.41 9.00
C LEU A 201 14.40 -1.25 10.10
N THR A 202 14.05 -0.65 11.23
CA THR A 202 13.29 -1.31 12.31
C THR A 202 11.94 -1.83 11.81
N ALA A 203 11.20 -1.04 11.02
CA ALA A 203 9.94 -1.50 10.43
C ALA A 203 10.13 -2.73 9.53
N ILE A 204 11.19 -2.73 8.70
CA ILE A 204 11.53 -3.84 7.79
C ILE A 204 11.99 -5.10 8.55
N GLU A 205 12.63 -4.94 9.70
CA GLU A 205 13.01 -6.07 10.59
C GLU A 205 11.77 -6.68 11.25
N ILE A 206 10.84 -5.86 11.73
CA ILE A 206 9.59 -6.32 12.35
C ILE A 206 8.70 -7.04 11.33
N ASP A 207 8.45 -6.42 10.17
CA ASP A 207 7.69 -7.03 9.07
C ASP A 207 8.41 -6.87 7.73
N PRO A 208 9.19 -7.89 7.33
CA PRO A 208 9.83 -7.91 6.01
C PRO A 208 8.87 -7.89 4.82
N SER A 209 7.59 -8.15 5.02
CA SER A 209 6.55 -8.15 3.97
C SER A 209 5.78 -6.83 3.89
N LEU A 210 6.03 -5.87 4.79
CA LEU A 210 5.38 -4.56 4.74
C LEU A 210 5.91 -3.75 3.55
N PHE A 211 5.06 -3.61 2.53
CA PHE A 211 5.38 -2.87 1.30
C PHE A 211 5.72 -1.41 1.60
N GLU A 212 4.92 -0.76 2.43
CA GLU A 212 4.98 0.65 2.75
C GLU A 212 6.35 1.04 3.34
N ALA A 213 6.91 0.23 4.25
CA ALA A 213 8.22 0.49 4.85
C ALA A 213 9.33 0.60 3.79
N ARG A 214 9.35 -0.35 2.85
CA ARG A 214 10.34 -0.39 1.78
C ARG A 214 10.13 0.71 0.74
N TYR A 215 8.88 0.93 0.35
CA TYR A 215 8.52 1.94 -0.63
C TYR A 215 8.85 3.35 -0.14
N PHE A 216 8.48 3.69 1.10
CA PHE A 216 8.74 5.03 1.64
C PHE A 216 10.21 5.24 2.01
N TYR A 217 10.93 4.21 2.43
CA TYR A 217 12.37 4.30 2.60
C TYR A 217 13.05 4.66 1.27
N GLY A 218 12.72 3.96 0.19
CA GLY A 218 13.24 4.31 -1.13
C GLY A 218 12.89 5.73 -1.57
N ARG A 219 11.67 6.19 -1.30
CA ARG A 219 11.26 7.57 -1.57
C ARG A 219 12.00 8.60 -0.72
N ALA A 220 12.26 8.32 0.55
CA ALA A 220 13.05 9.19 1.41
C ALA A 220 14.50 9.33 0.90
N CYS A 221 15.08 8.26 0.38
CA CYS A 221 16.37 8.31 -0.31
C CYS A 221 16.32 9.18 -1.58
N LEU A 222 15.29 9.01 -2.43
CA LEU A 222 15.13 9.83 -3.64
C LEU A 222 14.97 11.32 -3.33
N ALA A 223 14.23 11.67 -2.26
CA ALA A 223 14.06 13.05 -1.83
C ALA A 223 15.38 13.73 -1.44
N GLN A 224 16.38 12.94 -1.02
CA GLN A 224 17.73 13.39 -0.69
C GLN A 224 18.72 13.32 -1.87
N GLY A 225 18.27 12.87 -3.05
CA GLY A 225 19.17 12.59 -4.19
C GLY A 225 20.03 11.33 -4.03
N LYS A 226 19.80 10.52 -3.01
CA LYS A 226 20.50 9.26 -2.73
C LYS A 226 19.96 8.14 -3.62
N PHE A 227 20.20 8.25 -4.94
CA PHE A 227 19.64 7.32 -5.93
C PHE A 227 20.15 5.89 -5.78
N LYS A 228 21.42 5.70 -5.37
CA LYS A 228 22.03 4.38 -5.20
C LYS A 228 21.37 3.63 -4.05
N GLU A 229 21.17 4.30 -2.93
CA GLU A 229 20.57 3.79 -1.71
C GLU A 229 19.08 3.48 -1.90
N ALA A 230 18.38 4.22 -2.76
CA ALA A 230 16.97 3.98 -3.09
C ALA A 230 16.71 2.65 -3.81
N ILE A 231 17.70 2.08 -4.51
CA ILE A 231 17.50 0.90 -5.36
C ILE A 231 17.11 -0.35 -4.55
N ALA A 232 17.83 -0.63 -3.47
CA ALA A 232 17.62 -1.86 -2.70
C ALA A 232 16.20 -1.93 -2.10
N PRO A 233 15.72 -0.91 -1.35
CA PRO A 233 14.37 -0.91 -0.80
C PRO A 233 13.29 -0.90 -1.90
N LEU A 234 13.45 -0.13 -2.99
CA LEU A 234 12.46 -0.10 -4.07
C LEU A 234 12.36 -1.43 -4.84
N ARG A 235 13.49 -2.11 -5.08
CA ARG A 235 13.48 -3.47 -5.65
C ARG A 235 12.77 -4.46 -4.74
N ALA A 236 12.97 -4.34 -3.43
CA ALA A 236 12.28 -5.18 -2.45
C ALA A 236 10.76 -4.87 -2.44
N ALA A 237 10.35 -3.61 -2.49
CA ALA A 237 8.95 -3.22 -2.63
C ALA A 237 8.30 -3.82 -3.88
N CYS A 238 8.98 -3.77 -5.04
CA CYS A 238 8.49 -4.41 -6.28
C CYS A 238 8.31 -5.94 -6.16
N ARG A 239 9.05 -6.62 -5.26
CA ARG A 239 8.86 -8.06 -5.01
C ARG A 239 7.72 -8.34 -4.06
N VAL A 240 7.55 -7.49 -3.04
CA VAL A 240 6.48 -7.63 -2.04
C VAL A 240 5.10 -7.43 -2.68
N ARG A 241 4.97 -6.45 -3.56
CA ARG A 241 3.71 -6.13 -4.25
C ARG A 241 3.99 -5.97 -5.75
N ALA A 242 3.94 -7.08 -6.47
CA ALA A 242 4.33 -7.14 -7.89
C ALA A 242 3.35 -6.42 -8.82
N GLU A 243 2.10 -6.23 -8.38
CA GLU A 243 1.02 -5.52 -9.08
C GLU A 243 1.00 -4.01 -8.81
N ASP A 244 1.88 -3.51 -7.95
CA ASP A 244 1.98 -2.07 -7.68
C ASP A 244 2.82 -1.37 -8.75
N TYR A 245 2.25 -0.32 -9.37
CA TYR A 245 2.94 0.48 -10.39
C TYR A 245 3.84 1.58 -9.81
N GLN A 246 3.70 1.90 -8.52
CA GLN A 246 4.39 3.03 -7.91
C GLN A 246 5.86 2.70 -7.60
N ALA A 247 6.10 1.51 -7.05
CA ALA A 247 7.45 1.08 -6.70
C ALA A 247 8.38 0.98 -7.94
N PRO A 248 7.98 0.36 -9.06
CA PRO A 248 8.81 0.36 -10.27
C PRO A 248 8.95 1.76 -10.89
N ALA A 249 7.97 2.68 -10.76
CA ALA A 249 8.12 4.07 -11.20
C ALA A 249 9.23 4.79 -10.42
N MET A 250 9.25 4.65 -9.09
CA MET A 250 10.31 5.23 -8.25
C MET A 250 11.68 4.57 -8.51
N LEU A 251 11.70 3.27 -8.76
CA LEU A 251 12.91 2.55 -9.15
C LEU A 251 13.46 3.03 -10.50
N ALA A 252 12.57 3.31 -11.46
CA ALA A 252 12.94 3.89 -12.74
C ALA A 252 13.56 5.28 -12.57
N LEU A 253 13.00 6.10 -11.68
CA LEU A 253 13.55 7.42 -11.33
C LEU A 253 14.97 7.29 -10.73
N ALA A 254 15.19 6.34 -9.80
CA ALA A 254 16.50 6.06 -9.22
C ALA A 254 17.53 5.69 -10.30
N TYR A 255 17.18 4.78 -11.19
CA TYR A 255 18.05 4.39 -12.30
C TYR A 255 18.31 5.53 -13.29
N THR A 256 17.31 6.38 -13.53
CA THR A 256 17.46 7.57 -14.38
C THR A 256 18.46 8.55 -13.77
N GLY A 257 18.36 8.83 -12.46
CA GLY A 257 19.28 9.69 -11.73
C GLY A 257 20.73 9.19 -11.75
N LEU A 258 20.93 7.87 -11.81
CA LEU A 258 22.26 7.24 -11.94
C LEU A 258 22.75 7.06 -13.38
N GLY A 259 21.99 7.50 -14.39
CA GLY A 259 22.34 7.28 -15.80
C GLY A 259 22.29 5.81 -16.24
N ARG A 260 21.68 4.91 -15.49
CA ARG A 260 21.58 3.48 -15.80
C ARG A 260 20.48 3.19 -16.83
N ARG A 261 20.67 3.68 -18.08
CA ARG A 261 19.65 3.71 -19.14
C ARG A 261 18.91 2.40 -19.35
N LYS A 262 19.61 1.25 -19.46
CA LYS A 262 18.98 -0.07 -19.70
C LYS A 262 18.08 -0.50 -18.51
N ALA A 263 18.52 -0.26 -17.28
CA ALA A 263 17.76 -0.59 -16.09
C ALA A 263 16.54 0.34 -15.93
N ALA A 264 16.71 1.63 -16.18
CA ALA A 264 15.62 2.61 -16.18
C ALA A 264 14.55 2.24 -17.21
N ALA A 265 14.94 1.91 -18.45
CA ALA A 265 14.00 1.51 -19.49
C ALA A 265 13.16 0.28 -19.11
N ARG A 266 13.79 -0.75 -18.50
CA ARG A 266 13.05 -1.92 -18.01
C ARG A 266 12.06 -1.56 -16.91
N ALA A 267 12.45 -0.71 -15.96
CA ALA A 267 11.58 -0.29 -14.86
C ALA A 267 10.43 0.60 -15.37
N HIS A 268 10.69 1.52 -16.29
CA HIS A 268 9.65 2.30 -16.97
C HIS A 268 8.65 1.41 -17.72
N ALA A 269 9.13 0.40 -18.47
CA ALA A 269 8.26 -0.53 -19.19
C ALA A 269 7.37 -1.31 -18.23
N ARG A 270 7.93 -1.81 -17.11
CA ARG A 270 7.16 -2.51 -16.08
C ARG A 270 6.08 -1.62 -15.45
N THR A 271 6.41 -0.37 -15.14
CA THR A 271 5.43 0.62 -14.65
C THR A 271 4.27 0.79 -15.62
N VAL A 272 4.56 0.98 -16.90
CA VAL A 272 3.53 1.16 -17.94
C VAL A 272 2.63 -0.07 -18.07
N GLU A 273 3.20 -1.27 -18.00
CA GLU A 273 2.44 -2.52 -18.07
C GLU A 273 1.43 -2.62 -16.91
N ILE A 274 1.91 -2.43 -15.68
CA ILE A 274 1.04 -2.49 -14.49
C ILE A 274 0.01 -1.36 -14.49
N ALA A 275 0.43 -0.13 -14.83
CA ALA A 275 -0.48 1.01 -14.90
C ALA A 275 -1.60 0.81 -15.94
N LYS A 276 -1.32 0.16 -17.07
CA LYS A 276 -2.35 -0.23 -18.05
C LYS A 276 -3.37 -1.20 -17.47
N GLN A 277 -2.90 -2.22 -16.75
CA GLN A 277 -3.78 -3.19 -16.08
C GLN A 277 -4.64 -2.49 -15.03
N GLN A 278 -4.06 -1.60 -14.23
CA GLN A 278 -4.79 -0.81 -13.25
C GLN A 278 -5.86 0.08 -13.91
N LEU A 279 -5.51 0.76 -15.00
CA LEU A 279 -6.43 1.63 -15.73
C LEU A 279 -7.55 0.89 -16.47
N SER A 280 -7.35 -0.40 -16.81
CA SER A 280 -8.42 -1.23 -17.36
C SER A 280 -9.51 -1.53 -16.34
N VAL A 281 -9.17 -1.58 -15.06
CA VAL A 281 -10.10 -1.81 -13.93
C VAL A 281 -10.62 -0.49 -13.37
N ASN A 282 -9.74 0.51 -13.24
CA ASN A 282 -10.07 1.83 -12.72
C ASN A 282 -9.56 2.94 -13.65
N PRO A 283 -10.30 3.31 -14.70
CA PRO A 283 -9.90 4.35 -15.65
C PRO A 283 -9.69 5.74 -15.02
N GLY A 284 -10.26 5.96 -13.83
CA GLY A 284 -10.14 7.20 -13.06
C GLY A 284 -8.93 7.24 -12.10
N ASP A 285 -8.03 6.25 -12.15
CA ASP A 285 -6.79 6.28 -11.36
C ASP A 285 -5.82 7.33 -11.92
N VAL A 286 -5.98 8.55 -11.45
CA VAL A 286 -5.18 9.71 -11.87
C VAL A 286 -3.69 9.47 -11.64
N ARG A 287 -3.33 8.74 -10.57
CA ARG A 287 -1.95 8.45 -10.24
C ARG A 287 -1.31 7.47 -11.22
N ALA A 288 -2.03 6.43 -11.63
CA ALA A 288 -1.58 5.53 -12.68
C ALA A 288 -1.39 6.27 -14.01
N LEU A 289 -2.29 7.21 -14.34
CA LEU A 289 -2.19 8.04 -15.53
C LEU A 289 -0.92 8.88 -15.53
N TYR A 290 -0.67 9.72 -14.51
CA TYR A 290 0.48 10.62 -14.57
C TYR A 290 1.82 9.92 -14.39
N LEU A 291 1.94 8.90 -13.54
CA LEU A 291 3.19 8.11 -13.43
C LEU A 291 3.46 7.31 -14.70
N GLY A 292 2.43 6.67 -15.24
CA GLY A 292 2.54 5.95 -16.51
C GLY A 292 2.88 6.87 -17.69
N ALA A 293 2.31 8.08 -17.72
CA ALA A 293 2.61 9.07 -18.75
C ALA A 293 4.10 9.50 -18.75
N GLY A 294 4.66 9.77 -17.57
CA GLY A 294 6.09 10.05 -17.40
C GLY A 294 6.96 8.90 -17.90
N CYS A 295 6.60 7.67 -17.52
CA CYS A 295 7.30 6.47 -17.98
C CYS A 295 7.20 6.26 -19.51
N LEU A 296 6.03 6.49 -20.11
CA LEU A 296 5.82 6.45 -21.56
C LEU A 296 6.68 7.49 -22.30
N ALA A 297 6.80 8.70 -21.75
CA ALA A 297 7.66 9.74 -22.32
C ALA A 297 9.13 9.30 -22.32
N ARG A 298 9.63 8.72 -21.23
CA ARG A 298 10.99 8.17 -21.11
C ARG A 298 11.26 6.99 -22.06
N LEU A 299 10.22 6.26 -22.45
CA LEU A 299 10.27 5.19 -23.45
C LEU A 299 10.07 5.68 -24.90
N GLY A 300 9.99 6.98 -25.13
CA GLY A 300 9.76 7.56 -26.45
C GLY A 300 8.33 7.41 -26.99
N ARG A 301 7.39 6.94 -26.19
CA ARG A 301 5.97 6.76 -26.58
C ARG A 301 5.18 8.06 -26.45
N ARG A 302 5.67 9.10 -27.14
CA ARG A 302 5.24 10.50 -27.00
C ARG A 302 3.74 10.72 -27.13
N LYS A 303 3.09 10.14 -28.15
CA LYS A 303 1.65 10.31 -28.41
C LYS A 303 0.80 9.78 -27.24
N THR A 304 1.08 8.57 -26.79
CA THR A 304 0.35 7.94 -25.67
C THR A 304 0.64 8.66 -24.35
N ALA A 305 1.88 9.10 -24.13
CA ALA A 305 2.26 9.86 -22.94
C ALA A 305 1.44 11.16 -22.82
N LEU A 306 1.31 11.92 -23.90
CA LEU A 306 0.51 13.15 -23.93
C LEU A 306 -0.99 12.87 -23.73
N ALA A 307 -1.52 11.79 -24.31
CA ALA A 307 -2.91 11.41 -24.12
C ALA A 307 -3.23 11.07 -22.66
N TRP A 308 -2.37 10.31 -21.98
CA TRP A 308 -2.54 10.00 -20.56
C TRP A 308 -2.38 11.23 -19.68
N ALA A 309 -1.45 12.12 -20.00
CA ALA A 309 -1.29 13.39 -19.28
C ALA A 309 -2.52 14.30 -19.43
N ALA A 310 -3.10 14.39 -20.63
CA ALA A 310 -4.33 15.13 -20.87
C ALA A 310 -5.48 14.56 -20.04
N GLN A 311 -5.68 13.24 -20.06
CA GLN A 311 -6.69 12.57 -19.24
C GLN A 311 -6.49 12.83 -17.73
N ALA A 312 -5.25 12.82 -17.24
CA ALA A 312 -4.96 13.16 -15.84
C ALA A 312 -5.33 14.61 -15.51
N LEU A 313 -5.04 15.55 -16.40
CA LEU A 313 -5.42 16.96 -16.25
C LEU A 313 -6.93 17.18 -16.30
N ASP A 314 -7.65 16.45 -17.15
CA ASP A 314 -9.13 16.52 -17.26
C ASP A 314 -9.78 16.00 -15.97
N LEU A 315 -9.23 14.96 -15.36
CA LEU A 315 -9.73 14.39 -14.11
C LEU A 315 -9.45 15.27 -12.89
N ASP A 316 -8.23 15.83 -12.79
CA ASP A 316 -7.85 16.65 -11.63
C ASP A 316 -6.71 17.65 -11.94
N GLY A 317 -6.91 18.51 -12.92
CA GLY A 317 -5.89 19.47 -13.41
C GLY A 317 -5.56 20.62 -12.45
N LYS A 318 -6.21 20.68 -11.29
CA LYS A 318 -5.88 21.63 -10.22
C LYS A 318 -5.01 21.01 -9.12
N ASP A 319 -4.90 19.68 -9.10
CA ASP A 319 -4.12 18.96 -8.10
C ASP A 319 -2.62 19.16 -8.32
N SER A 320 -1.89 19.47 -7.23
CA SER A 320 -0.45 19.77 -7.29
C SER A 320 0.38 18.55 -7.72
N ALA A 321 -0.03 17.33 -7.35
CA ALA A 321 0.69 16.13 -7.75
C ALA A 321 0.50 15.83 -9.24
N VAL A 322 -0.68 16.07 -9.78
CA VAL A 322 -0.96 15.98 -11.23
C VAL A 322 -0.11 17.00 -11.99
N LEU A 323 -0.17 18.27 -11.58
CA LEU A 323 0.59 19.35 -12.23
C LEU A 323 2.08 19.11 -12.16
N TYR A 324 2.60 18.59 -11.05
CA TYR A 324 4.01 18.25 -10.89
C TYR A 324 4.45 17.19 -11.91
N ASN A 325 3.75 16.06 -11.94
CA ASN A 325 4.13 14.94 -12.81
C ASN A 325 3.91 15.24 -14.30
N VAL A 326 2.87 16.00 -14.64
CA VAL A 326 2.66 16.48 -16.02
C VAL A 326 3.73 17.50 -16.40
N GLY A 327 4.18 18.35 -15.48
CA GLY A 327 5.32 19.23 -15.67
C GLY A 327 6.63 18.46 -15.96
N CYS A 328 6.90 17.39 -15.19
CA CYS A 328 8.01 16.46 -15.46
C CYS A 328 7.91 15.86 -16.88
N LEU A 329 6.73 15.40 -17.27
CA LEU A 329 6.49 14.86 -18.61
C LEU A 329 6.83 15.91 -19.71
N TYR A 330 6.38 17.16 -19.54
CA TYR A 330 6.70 18.22 -20.49
C TYR A 330 8.20 18.52 -20.54
N ALA A 331 8.90 18.52 -19.40
CA ALA A 331 10.35 18.66 -19.34
C ALA A 331 11.08 17.54 -20.10
N ILE A 332 10.67 16.28 -19.89
CA ILE A 332 11.20 15.11 -20.61
C ILE A 332 11.01 15.25 -22.13
N LEU A 333 9.86 15.78 -22.56
CA LEU A 333 9.52 15.94 -23.98
C LEU A 333 10.10 17.22 -24.62
N GLY A 334 10.86 18.03 -23.89
CA GLY A 334 11.43 19.29 -24.36
C GLY A 334 10.41 20.43 -24.51
N ARG A 335 9.22 20.29 -23.90
CA ARG A 335 8.17 21.32 -23.89
C ARG A 335 8.40 22.29 -22.73
N THR A 336 9.47 23.07 -22.83
CA THR A 336 9.99 23.93 -21.74
C THR A 336 8.96 24.91 -21.20
N ALA A 337 8.22 25.62 -22.07
CA ALA A 337 7.25 26.62 -21.65
C ALA A 337 6.10 26.01 -20.84
N GLU A 338 5.59 24.83 -21.25
CA GLU A 338 4.55 24.13 -20.53
C GLU A 338 5.05 23.54 -19.19
N ALA A 339 6.28 23.01 -19.19
CA ALA A 339 6.92 22.51 -17.99
C ALA A 339 7.07 23.62 -16.93
N LEU A 340 7.57 24.79 -17.31
CA LEU A 340 7.73 25.93 -16.41
C LEU A 340 6.37 26.49 -15.94
N ARG A 341 5.34 26.51 -16.78
CA ARG A 341 3.98 26.88 -16.36
C ARG A 341 3.44 25.95 -15.28
N CYS A 342 3.63 24.63 -15.43
CA CYS A 342 3.25 23.66 -14.42
C CYS A 342 4.05 23.86 -13.14
N LEU A 343 5.38 24.00 -13.23
CA LEU A 343 6.28 24.20 -12.10
C LEU A 343 5.90 25.44 -11.29
N LYS A 344 5.60 26.57 -11.97
CA LYS A 344 5.17 27.81 -11.31
C LYS A 344 3.92 27.61 -10.45
N LYS A 345 2.92 26.87 -10.95
CA LYS A 345 1.70 26.54 -10.18
C LYS A 345 2.02 25.64 -8.98
N VAL A 346 2.88 24.64 -9.19
CA VAL A 346 3.30 23.69 -8.15
C VAL A 346 4.06 24.38 -7.02
N VAL A 347 5.02 25.26 -7.34
CA VAL A 347 5.77 26.02 -6.34
C VAL A 347 4.86 26.95 -5.55
N ARG A 348 3.90 27.63 -6.22
CA ARG A 348 2.90 28.49 -5.56
C ARG A 348 1.98 27.70 -4.61
N SER A 349 1.76 26.41 -4.84
CA SER A 349 0.98 25.56 -3.93
C SER A 349 1.75 25.11 -2.69
N GLY A 350 3.03 25.47 -2.56
CA GLY A 350 3.88 25.10 -1.43
C GLY A 350 4.59 23.76 -1.58
N TRP A 351 4.64 23.17 -2.79
CA TRP A 351 5.38 21.93 -3.03
C TRP A 351 6.85 22.04 -2.65
N ARG A 352 7.40 20.98 -2.09
CA ARG A 352 8.79 20.96 -1.58
C ARG A 352 9.82 21.09 -2.68
N LYS A 353 10.57 22.20 -2.65
CA LYS A 353 11.63 22.51 -3.64
C LYS A 353 12.77 21.50 -3.64
N GLU A 354 13.07 20.86 -2.52
CA GLU A 354 14.13 19.84 -2.41
C GLU A 354 13.88 18.64 -3.32
N TRP A 355 12.62 18.17 -3.38
CA TRP A 355 12.27 17.09 -4.30
C TRP A 355 12.57 17.51 -5.75
N ILE A 356 12.17 18.73 -6.12
CA ILE A 356 12.37 19.27 -7.47
C ILE A 356 13.88 19.37 -7.80
N LYS A 357 14.71 19.80 -6.84
CA LYS A 357 16.16 19.94 -7.00
C LYS A 357 16.84 18.62 -7.37
N HIS A 358 16.38 17.52 -6.81
CA HIS A 358 16.99 16.21 -7.01
C HIS A 358 16.33 15.40 -8.13
N ASP A 359 15.10 15.72 -8.51
CA ASP A 359 14.37 14.95 -9.52
C ASP A 359 15.03 15.02 -10.91
N PRO A 360 15.47 13.87 -11.48
CA PRO A 360 16.15 13.82 -12.76
C PRO A 360 15.26 14.22 -13.96
N ASP A 361 13.94 14.28 -13.78
CA ASP A 361 13.01 14.67 -14.83
C ASP A 361 13.11 16.17 -15.16
N TRP A 362 13.60 16.99 -14.23
CA TRP A 362 13.88 18.41 -14.43
C TRP A 362 15.31 18.72 -14.89
N ALA A 363 16.14 17.71 -15.13
CA ALA A 363 17.57 17.91 -15.42
C ALA A 363 17.83 18.86 -16.60
N THR A 364 17.02 18.79 -17.66
CA THR A 364 17.15 19.63 -18.86
C THR A 364 16.84 21.12 -18.60
N LEU A 365 16.13 21.44 -17.53
CA LEU A 365 15.71 22.81 -17.22
C LEU A 365 16.58 23.49 -16.16
N ARG A 366 17.46 22.75 -15.45
CA ARG A 366 18.28 23.29 -14.35
C ARG A 366 19.19 24.44 -14.76
N GLY A 367 19.63 24.47 -16.03
CA GLY A 367 20.45 25.56 -16.60
C GLY A 367 19.67 26.86 -16.84
N LEU A 368 18.35 26.83 -16.90
CA LEU A 368 17.53 28.00 -17.19
C LEU A 368 17.41 28.92 -15.97
N ARG A 369 17.51 30.22 -16.20
CA ARG A 369 17.39 31.25 -15.15
C ARG A 369 16.02 31.17 -14.47
N GLU A 370 14.95 31.11 -15.23
CA GLU A 370 13.57 31.02 -14.72
C GLU A 370 13.36 29.79 -13.83
N PHE A 371 13.91 28.64 -14.19
CA PHE A 371 13.84 27.43 -13.34
C PHE A 371 14.55 27.65 -12.01
N ARG A 372 15.76 28.21 -12.02
CA ARG A 372 16.54 28.49 -10.80
C ARG A 372 15.82 29.46 -9.87
N GLU A 373 15.23 30.54 -10.42
CA GLU A 373 14.44 31.51 -9.66
C GLU A 373 13.20 30.88 -9.00
N LEU A 374 12.55 29.91 -9.65
CA LEU A 374 11.39 29.21 -9.08
C LEU A 374 11.77 28.30 -7.91
N ILE A 375 12.96 27.69 -7.91
CA ILE A 375 13.38 26.71 -6.92
C ILE A 375 14.39 27.23 -5.88
N SER A 376 14.81 28.49 -6.00
CA SER A 376 15.66 29.19 -5.01
C SER A 376 15.03 29.35 -3.62
#